data_968071bb146c15188651a85f4cf82a0e
#
_entry.id   968071bb146c15188651a85f4cf82a0e
#
_cell.length_a   1.000
_cell.length_b   1.000
_cell.length_c   1.000
_cell.angle_alpha   90.00
_cell.angle_beta   90.00
_cell.angle_gamma   90.00
#
_symmetry.space_group_name_H-M   'P 1'
#
loop_
_entity.id
_entity.type
_entity.pdbx_description
1 polymer ?
#
loop_
_entity_poly.entity_id
_entity_poly.type
_entity_poly.pdbx_seq_one_letter_code
_entity_poly.pdbx_strand_id
1 'polypeptide(L)'
;MQQFKEHLKDAPVFSKEVLKKISDENLWNIWVPKQFGGLELSFMDGLKKLQSLARLDGSLGWTVTLCSGANFFIGNLQPDVAQEIFKSPAILGGSGGIFGTATKEGDSYKLNGIWRYATGAPYLTHFTLNARIVENGEEQFNEDGTPKFLSFVIPADQVKVIEDWNTMGLKASATHSFEVNDVVVNERYGFVYNEFHQPQDIFKIHFSVFADLTLWVNYVGMAEHYLEEAMKVARTEDYVQLKNVIAHANEKINERAEEVISLIEATGQFNEELISGVHHDAAISVKQLSAAIIGLHPLLGVKASREDHILNQVFRDYFTGTQHHIFTKSE
;
A
#
# COMPACT_ATOMS: atom_id res chain seq x y z
N MET A 1 -9.59 5.21 17.42
CA MET A 1 -8.12 5.40 17.50
C MET A 1 -7.55 4.93 18.84
N GLN A 2 -7.95 5.46 19.99
CA GLN A 2 -7.42 5.03 21.30
C GLN A 2 -7.62 3.53 21.58
N GLN A 3 -8.68 2.93 21.07
CA GLN A 3 -9.00 1.51 21.21
C GLN A 3 -8.03 0.55 20.50
N PHE A 4 -7.26 1.01 19.49
CA PHE A 4 -6.21 0.20 18.88
C PHE A 4 -4.95 0.12 19.74
N LYS A 5 -4.56 1.23 20.41
CA LYS A 5 -3.27 1.33 21.15
C LYS A 5 -3.05 0.22 22.18
N GLU A 6 -4.13 -0.23 22.83
CA GLU A 6 -4.04 -1.27 23.88
C GLU A 6 -3.73 -2.67 23.32
N HIS A 7 -3.95 -2.90 22.02
CA HIS A 7 -3.81 -4.19 21.37
C HIS A 7 -2.65 -4.25 20.36
N LEU A 8 -2.09 -3.08 19.98
CA LEU A 8 -0.95 -3.00 19.08
C LEU A 8 0.33 -3.39 19.82
N LYS A 9 1.08 -4.31 19.23
CA LYS A 9 2.34 -4.84 19.78
C LYS A 9 3.35 -5.03 18.66
N ASP A 10 4.64 -4.92 18.99
CA ASP A 10 5.74 -5.31 18.09
C ASP A 10 5.79 -6.84 17.95
N ALA A 11 4.83 -7.40 17.22
CA ALA A 11 4.62 -8.81 17.02
C ALA A 11 4.63 -9.16 15.52
N PRO A 12 4.93 -10.40 15.13
CA PRO A 12 5.01 -10.81 13.72
C PRO A 12 3.66 -10.79 12.99
N VAL A 13 2.55 -10.80 13.73
CA VAL A 13 1.19 -10.75 13.19
C VAL A 13 0.29 -9.91 14.11
N PHE A 14 -0.78 -9.36 13.56
CA PHE A 14 -1.83 -8.72 14.36
C PHE A 14 -2.61 -9.72 15.20
N SER A 15 -2.99 -9.29 16.39
CA SER A 15 -3.93 -10.05 17.22
C SER A 15 -5.33 -10.09 16.57
N LYS A 16 -6.14 -11.07 16.97
CA LYS A 16 -7.53 -11.18 16.50
C LYS A 16 -8.35 -9.94 16.82
N GLU A 17 -8.05 -9.28 17.95
CA GLU A 17 -8.72 -8.05 18.39
C GLU A 17 -8.39 -6.88 17.44
N VAL A 18 -7.13 -6.75 17.00
CA VAL A 18 -6.73 -5.73 16.01
C VAL A 18 -7.41 -5.99 14.68
N LEU A 19 -7.36 -7.24 14.16
CA LEU A 19 -8.00 -7.61 12.89
C LEU A 19 -9.52 -7.39 12.94
N LYS A 20 -10.16 -7.74 14.07
CA LYS A 20 -11.58 -7.48 14.26
C LYS A 20 -11.89 -5.98 14.20
N LYS A 21 -11.11 -5.14 14.85
CA LYS A 21 -11.30 -3.68 14.82
C LYS A 21 -11.12 -3.09 13.43
N ILE A 22 -10.11 -3.54 12.67
CA ILE A 22 -9.93 -3.13 11.27
C ILE A 22 -11.18 -3.46 10.46
N SER A 23 -11.74 -4.66 10.66
CA SER A 23 -12.96 -5.10 9.98
C SER A 23 -14.20 -4.36 10.46
N ASP A 24 -14.38 -4.17 11.78
CA ASP A 24 -15.53 -3.44 12.36
C ASP A 24 -15.57 -1.98 11.89
N GLU A 25 -14.40 -1.32 11.75
CA GLU A 25 -14.29 0.03 11.19
C GLU A 25 -14.26 0.03 9.65
N ASN A 26 -14.37 -1.13 9.01
CA ASN A 26 -14.36 -1.35 7.57
C ASN A 26 -13.13 -0.74 6.85
N LEU A 27 -11.96 -0.77 7.50
CA LEU A 27 -10.76 -0.10 7.02
C LEU A 27 -10.12 -0.80 5.81
N TRP A 28 -10.43 -2.07 5.58
CA TRP A 28 -10.04 -2.77 4.36
C TRP A 28 -10.68 -2.16 3.10
N ASN A 29 -11.86 -1.54 3.25
CA ASN A 29 -12.73 -1.08 2.18
C ASN A 29 -12.86 0.45 2.12
N ILE A 30 -11.78 1.19 2.43
CA ILE A 30 -11.76 2.68 2.42
C ILE A 30 -12.27 3.24 1.09
N TRP A 31 -11.82 2.65 -0.02
CA TRP A 31 -12.08 3.11 -1.39
C TRP A 31 -13.23 2.37 -2.08
N VAL A 32 -13.62 1.22 -1.53
CA VAL A 32 -14.67 0.37 -2.11
C VAL A 32 -16.01 1.10 -2.06
N PRO A 33 -16.81 1.09 -3.16
CA PRO A 33 -18.10 1.75 -3.22
C PRO A 33 -19.08 1.21 -2.18
N LYS A 34 -19.97 2.07 -1.68
CA LYS A 34 -21.02 1.70 -0.70
C LYS A 34 -21.91 0.56 -1.17
N GLN A 35 -22.19 0.49 -2.49
CA GLN A 35 -22.97 -0.61 -3.07
C GLN A 35 -22.34 -1.99 -2.88
N PHE A 36 -21.01 -2.05 -2.66
CA PHE A 36 -20.26 -3.26 -2.34
C PHE A 36 -19.90 -3.33 -0.84
N GLY A 37 -20.58 -2.54 0.01
CA GLY A 37 -20.35 -2.52 1.45
C GLY A 37 -19.11 -1.73 1.91
N GLY A 38 -18.49 -0.94 1.03
CA GLY A 38 -17.32 -0.13 1.34
C GLY A 38 -17.63 1.20 2.02
N LEU A 39 -16.60 1.93 2.43
CA LEU A 39 -16.70 3.25 3.03
C LEU A 39 -16.90 4.35 1.98
N GLU A 40 -16.41 4.12 0.75
CA GLU A 40 -16.47 5.11 -0.34
C GLU A 40 -16.02 6.51 0.11
N LEU A 41 -14.87 6.57 0.80
CA LEU A 41 -14.35 7.86 1.24
C LEU A 41 -13.91 8.70 0.05
N SER A 42 -14.04 10.03 0.20
CA SER A 42 -13.37 10.95 -0.72
C SER A 42 -11.85 10.70 -0.71
N PHE A 43 -11.15 11.06 -1.80
CA PHE A 43 -9.71 10.86 -1.88
C PHE A 43 -8.99 11.53 -0.70
N MET A 44 -9.33 12.78 -0.41
CA MET A 44 -8.74 13.54 0.70
C MET A 44 -9.02 12.90 2.08
N ASP A 45 -10.26 12.44 2.32
CA ASP A 45 -10.60 11.82 3.61
C ASP A 45 -9.92 10.46 3.78
N GLY A 46 -9.79 9.69 2.70
CA GLY A 46 -9.04 8.45 2.70
C GLY A 46 -7.56 8.66 2.99
N LEU A 47 -6.90 9.65 2.34
CA LEU A 47 -5.51 10.00 2.63
C LEU A 47 -5.31 10.37 4.10
N LYS A 48 -6.18 11.23 4.66
CA LYS A 48 -6.15 11.60 6.10
C LYS A 48 -6.36 10.39 7.00
N LYS A 49 -7.25 9.47 6.63
CA LYS A 49 -7.49 8.24 7.39
C LYS A 49 -6.23 7.38 7.41
N LEU A 50 -5.60 7.13 6.25
CA LEU A 50 -4.37 6.33 6.15
C LEU A 50 -3.22 6.95 6.96
N GLN A 51 -2.99 8.26 6.83
CA GLN A 51 -1.98 8.97 7.63
C GLN A 51 -2.22 8.80 9.13
N SER A 52 -3.48 8.93 9.56
CA SER A 52 -3.83 8.80 10.97
C SER A 52 -3.60 7.40 11.53
N LEU A 53 -3.74 6.35 10.71
CA LEU A 53 -3.43 4.98 11.09
C LEU A 53 -1.92 4.75 11.19
N ALA A 54 -1.14 5.27 10.26
CA ALA A 54 0.31 5.20 10.28
C ALA A 54 0.92 5.98 11.46
N ARG A 55 0.32 7.13 11.83
CA ARG A 55 0.65 7.89 13.04
C ARG A 55 0.33 7.14 14.32
N LEU A 56 -0.61 6.21 14.29
CA LEU A 56 -0.96 5.38 15.43
C LEU A 56 0.03 4.22 15.60
N ASP A 57 0.33 3.52 14.49
CA ASP A 57 1.26 2.38 14.43
C ASP A 57 1.69 2.12 12.97
N GLY A 58 2.99 1.93 12.75
CA GLY A 58 3.56 1.73 11.43
C GLY A 58 3.03 0.49 10.72
N SER A 59 2.96 -0.65 11.42
CA SER A 59 2.44 -1.90 10.84
C SER A 59 0.96 -1.80 10.47
N LEU A 60 0.15 -1.16 11.33
CA LEU A 60 -1.28 -0.95 11.08
C LEU A 60 -1.48 -0.05 9.86
N GLY A 61 -0.84 1.12 9.85
CA GLY A 61 -0.93 2.07 8.73
C GLY A 61 -0.50 1.43 7.42
N TRP A 62 0.65 0.77 7.41
CA TRP A 62 1.18 0.08 6.24
C TRP A 62 0.22 -0.98 5.71
N THR A 63 -0.26 -1.88 6.58
CA THR A 63 -1.15 -2.97 6.18
C THR A 63 -2.47 -2.45 5.63
N VAL A 64 -3.10 -1.50 6.31
CA VAL A 64 -4.36 -0.92 5.83
C VAL A 64 -4.15 -0.15 4.52
N THR A 65 -3.06 0.59 4.37
CA THR A 65 -2.74 1.30 3.13
C THR A 65 -2.64 0.33 1.95
N LEU A 66 -1.85 -0.73 2.08
CA LEU A 66 -1.60 -1.66 0.96
C LEU A 66 -2.83 -2.55 0.67
N CYS A 67 -3.51 -3.06 1.71
CA CYS A 67 -4.69 -3.90 1.49
C CYS A 67 -5.90 -3.11 0.99
N SER A 68 -6.17 -1.90 1.54
CA SER A 68 -7.23 -1.06 0.99
C SER A 68 -6.88 -0.55 -0.42
N GLY A 69 -5.57 -0.31 -0.68
CA GLY A 69 -5.06 0.01 -2.01
C GLY A 69 -5.24 -1.15 -3.01
N ALA A 70 -5.13 -2.40 -2.56
CA ALA A 70 -5.45 -3.55 -3.40
C ALA A 70 -6.97 -3.70 -3.60
N ASN A 71 -7.79 -3.40 -2.58
CA ASN A 71 -9.25 -3.36 -2.73
C ASN A 71 -9.73 -2.24 -3.69
N PHE A 72 -8.92 -1.21 -3.94
CA PHE A 72 -9.16 -0.22 -5.00
C PHE A 72 -9.28 -0.88 -6.39
N PHE A 73 -8.65 -2.03 -6.62
CA PHE A 73 -8.76 -2.76 -7.89
C PHE A 73 -10.18 -3.26 -8.20
N ILE A 74 -11.14 -3.16 -7.26
CA ILE A 74 -12.57 -3.33 -7.58
C ILE A 74 -12.98 -2.44 -8.77
N GLY A 75 -12.34 -1.28 -8.91
CA GLY A 75 -12.54 -0.37 -10.05
C GLY A 75 -12.10 -0.94 -11.38
N ASN A 76 -11.10 -1.84 -11.39
CA ASN A 76 -10.51 -2.44 -12.58
C ASN A 76 -11.15 -3.79 -12.94
N LEU A 77 -11.87 -4.42 -12.01
CA LEU A 77 -12.53 -5.71 -12.24
C LEU A 77 -13.80 -5.54 -13.08
N GLN A 78 -14.07 -6.53 -13.94
CA GLN A 78 -15.35 -6.60 -14.62
C GLN A 78 -16.50 -6.59 -13.61
N PRO A 79 -17.66 -5.97 -13.91
CA PRO A 79 -18.72 -5.76 -12.93
C PRO A 79 -19.25 -7.04 -12.26
N ASP A 80 -19.34 -8.15 -13.00
CA ASP A 80 -19.75 -9.45 -12.47
C ASP A 80 -18.71 -10.05 -11.52
N VAL A 81 -17.41 -9.89 -11.83
CA VAL A 81 -16.30 -10.33 -10.97
C VAL A 81 -16.23 -9.47 -9.71
N ALA A 82 -16.37 -8.15 -9.82
CA ALA A 82 -16.44 -7.26 -8.67
C ALA A 82 -17.59 -7.67 -7.73
N GLN A 83 -18.77 -7.95 -8.27
CA GLN A 83 -19.93 -8.41 -7.49
C GLN A 83 -19.69 -9.77 -6.85
N GLU A 84 -19.03 -10.69 -7.53
CA GLU A 84 -18.70 -12.03 -7.00
C GLU A 84 -17.73 -11.93 -5.81
N ILE A 85 -16.61 -11.20 -5.97
CA ILE A 85 -15.55 -11.09 -4.95
C ILE A 85 -16.05 -10.32 -3.73
N PHE A 86 -16.73 -9.19 -3.93
CA PHE A 86 -17.18 -8.31 -2.85
C PHE A 86 -18.59 -8.64 -2.33
N LYS A 87 -19.17 -9.79 -2.71
CA LYS A 87 -20.40 -10.33 -2.11
C LYS A 87 -20.24 -10.66 -0.61
N SER A 88 -19.02 -10.98 -0.20
CA SER A 88 -18.62 -11.22 1.19
C SER A 88 -17.44 -10.29 1.52
N PRO A 89 -17.10 -10.10 2.81
CA PRO A 89 -15.93 -9.29 3.17
C PRO A 89 -14.69 -9.76 2.43
N ALA A 90 -14.14 -8.89 1.57
CA ALA A 90 -12.95 -9.16 0.78
C ALA A 90 -11.76 -8.33 1.31
N ILE A 91 -10.60 -8.98 1.41
CA ILE A 91 -9.33 -8.36 1.74
C ILE A 91 -8.35 -8.79 0.64
N LEU A 92 -8.05 -7.86 -0.26
CA LEU A 92 -7.10 -8.07 -1.33
C LEU A 92 -5.71 -7.58 -0.90
N GLY A 93 -4.70 -8.22 -1.43
CA GLY A 93 -3.32 -7.79 -1.33
C GLY A 93 -2.46 -8.57 -2.32
N GLY A 94 -1.27 -8.12 -2.60
CA GLY A 94 -0.44 -8.83 -3.57
C GLY A 94 0.85 -8.10 -3.90
N SER A 95 1.44 -8.45 -5.02
CA SER A 95 2.70 -7.90 -5.50
C SER A 95 2.54 -7.29 -6.87
N GLY A 96 2.99 -6.02 -7.01
CA GLY A 96 3.06 -5.32 -8.30
C GLY A 96 4.21 -5.77 -9.20
N GLY A 97 5.11 -6.63 -8.71
CA GLY A 97 6.23 -7.14 -9.52
C GLY A 97 5.77 -8.20 -10.52
N ILE A 98 6.39 -8.19 -11.72
CA ILE A 98 6.10 -9.14 -12.80
C ILE A 98 7.02 -10.37 -12.62
N PHE A 99 6.72 -11.23 -11.64
CA PHE A 99 7.62 -12.33 -11.25
C PHE A 99 7.22 -13.71 -11.76
N GLY A 100 6.01 -13.88 -12.27
CA GLY A 100 5.49 -15.15 -12.73
C GLY A 100 5.06 -15.10 -14.19
N THR A 101 4.46 -16.22 -14.62
CA THR A 101 3.92 -16.40 -15.97
C THR A 101 2.44 -16.74 -15.95
N ALA A 102 1.73 -16.31 -16.97
CA ALA A 102 0.34 -16.66 -17.26
C ALA A 102 0.28 -17.27 -18.64
N THR A 103 0.25 -18.61 -18.71
CA THR A 103 0.17 -19.35 -19.97
C THR A 103 -1.28 -19.42 -20.44
N LYS A 104 -1.57 -18.90 -21.62
CA LYS A 104 -2.92 -18.88 -22.21
C LYS A 104 -3.37 -20.30 -22.56
N GLU A 105 -4.54 -20.70 -22.07
CA GLU A 105 -5.20 -21.98 -22.33
C GLU A 105 -6.71 -21.75 -22.62
N GLY A 106 -7.04 -21.53 -23.90
CA GLY A 106 -8.42 -21.21 -24.30
C GLY A 106 -8.89 -19.87 -23.72
N ASP A 107 -9.95 -19.86 -22.91
CA ASP A 107 -10.50 -18.71 -22.19
C ASP A 107 -9.92 -18.54 -20.77
N SER A 108 -8.84 -19.25 -20.47
CA SER A 108 -8.21 -19.28 -19.17
C SER A 108 -6.72 -19.06 -19.26
N TYR A 109 -6.09 -18.83 -18.11
CA TYR A 109 -4.63 -18.76 -17.95
C TYR A 109 -4.18 -19.71 -16.86
N LYS A 110 -3.09 -20.41 -17.11
CA LYS A 110 -2.37 -21.19 -16.10
C LYS A 110 -1.26 -20.35 -15.49
N LEU A 111 -1.37 -20.05 -14.19
CA LEU A 111 -0.47 -19.18 -13.44
C LEU A 111 0.61 -19.99 -12.74
N ASN A 112 1.86 -19.53 -12.85
CA ASN A 112 3.01 -20.10 -12.17
C ASN A 112 3.99 -19.01 -11.74
N GLY A 113 4.48 -19.08 -10.50
CA GLY A 113 5.52 -18.18 -10.03
C GLY A 113 5.59 -18.01 -8.52
N ILE A 114 6.59 -17.22 -8.11
CA ILE A 114 6.76 -16.76 -6.73
C ILE A 114 6.82 -15.23 -6.77
N TRP A 115 5.92 -14.57 -6.04
CA TRP A 115 5.84 -13.11 -5.97
C TRP A 115 6.34 -12.59 -4.63
N ARG A 116 7.01 -11.43 -4.66
CA ARG A 116 7.59 -10.73 -3.52
C ARG A 116 7.20 -9.26 -3.58
N TYR A 117 6.51 -8.72 -2.59
CA TYR A 117 5.93 -9.31 -1.38
C TYR A 117 4.45 -8.93 -1.34
N ALA A 118 3.62 -9.68 -0.60
CA ALA A 118 2.22 -9.34 -0.36
C ALA A 118 2.01 -8.90 1.08
N THR A 119 1.74 -7.62 1.29
CA THR A 119 1.40 -7.09 2.61
C THR A 119 0.11 -7.70 3.11
N GLY A 120 0.10 -8.14 4.37
CA GLY A 120 -1.06 -8.76 4.99
C GLY A 120 -1.31 -10.21 4.56
N ALA A 121 -0.33 -10.89 3.94
CA ALA A 121 -0.51 -12.22 3.34
C ALA A 121 -1.36 -13.20 4.17
N PRO A 122 -1.20 -13.37 5.51
CA PRO A 122 -2.04 -14.28 6.29
C PRO A 122 -3.47 -13.77 6.55
N TYR A 123 -3.79 -12.52 6.20
CA TYR A 123 -5.10 -11.89 6.42
C TYR A 123 -5.94 -11.82 5.15
N LEU A 124 -5.33 -12.07 3.97
CA LEU A 124 -5.96 -11.89 2.68
C LEU A 124 -7.01 -12.97 2.40
N THR A 125 -8.09 -12.57 1.73
CA THR A 125 -9.06 -13.48 1.12
C THR A 125 -8.74 -13.76 -0.34
N HIS A 126 -8.08 -12.79 -1.01
CA HIS A 126 -7.66 -12.88 -2.40
C HIS A 126 -6.29 -12.26 -2.58
N PHE A 127 -5.49 -12.86 -3.45
CA PHE A 127 -4.20 -12.32 -3.88
C PHE A 127 -4.32 -11.64 -5.24
N THR A 128 -3.63 -10.50 -5.40
CA THR A 128 -3.41 -9.87 -6.70
C THR A 128 -1.96 -10.07 -7.13
N LEU A 129 -1.75 -10.31 -8.41
CA LEU A 129 -0.44 -10.58 -8.97
C LEU A 129 -0.35 -10.13 -10.42
N ASN A 130 0.87 -9.76 -10.86
CA ASN A 130 1.19 -9.49 -12.25
C ASN A 130 1.98 -10.65 -12.83
N ALA A 131 1.57 -11.16 -13.99
CA ALA A 131 2.22 -12.29 -14.64
C ALA A 131 2.46 -11.99 -16.13
N ARG A 132 3.64 -12.40 -16.61
CA ARG A 132 3.99 -12.31 -18.04
C ARG A 132 3.11 -13.25 -18.86
N ILE A 133 2.62 -12.76 -19.96
CA ILE A 133 1.75 -13.55 -20.86
C ILE A 133 2.62 -14.48 -21.71
N VAL A 134 2.25 -15.77 -21.72
CA VAL A 134 2.84 -16.80 -22.57
C VAL A 134 1.75 -17.39 -23.46
N GLU A 135 1.94 -17.31 -24.78
CA GLU A 135 1.03 -17.88 -25.77
C GLU A 135 1.81 -18.78 -26.72
N ASN A 136 1.27 -19.97 -27.02
CA ASN A 136 1.92 -20.96 -27.86
C ASN A 136 3.35 -21.32 -27.44
N GLY A 137 3.66 -21.25 -26.14
CA GLY A 137 4.97 -21.52 -25.55
C GLY A 137 5.97 -20.37 -25.61
N GLU A 138 5.58 -19.20 -26.11
CA GLU A 138 6.44 -18.03 -26.23
C GLU A 138 5.94 -16.85 -25.38
N GLU A 139 6.87 -16.15 -24.70
CA GLU A 139 6.54 -14.90 -23.99
C GLU A 139 6.12 -13.82 -24.98
N GLN A 140 5.09 -13.05 -24.63
CA GLN A 140 4.57 -11.97 -25.44
C GLN A 140 5.20 -10.62 -25.01
N PHE A 141 5.44 -9.75 -26.02
CA PHE A 141 6.06 -8.43 -25.80
C PHE A 141 5.21 -7.32 -26.41
N ASN A 142 5.32 -6.14 -25.83
CA ASN A 142 4.78 -4.89 -26.38
C ASN A 142 5.68 -4.42 -27.56
N GLU A 143 5.20 -3.42 -28.28
CA GLU A 143 5.93 -2.83 -29.42
C GLU A 143 7.28 -2.21 -29.01
N ASP A 144 7.40 -1.75 -27.76
CA ASP A 144 8.63 -1.19 -27.18
C ASP A 144 9.62 -2.26 -26.65
N GLY A 145 9.29 -3.53 -26.80
CA GLY A 145 10.09 -4.66 -26.33
C GLY A 145 9.93 -4.99 -24.84
N THR A 146 9.05 -4.33 -24.12
CA THR A 146 8.74 -4.69 -22.73
C THR A 146 7.84 -5.93 -22.69
N PRO A 147 7.98 -6.82 -21.66
CA PRO A 147 7.09 -7.98 -21.55
C PRO A 147 5.62 -7.58 -21.41
N LYS A 148 4.74 -8.21 -22.18
CA LYS A 148 3.31 -8.10 -21.92
C LYS A 148 2.98 -8.80 -20.63
N PHE A 149 2.20 -8.15 -19.76
CA PHE A 149 1.70 -8.76 -18.54
C PHE A 149 0.21 -8.48 -18.36
N LEU A 150 -0.42 -9.29 -17.55
CA LEU A 150 -1.80 -9.09 -17.09
C LEU A 150 -1.82 -9.24 -15.56
N SER A 151 -2.66 -8.46 -14.92
CA SER A 151 -2.91 -8.59 -13.49
C SER A 151 -4.06 -9.55 -13.27
N PHE A 152 -3.98 -10.37 -12.21
CA PHE A 152 -5.01 -11.34 -11.85
C PHE A 152 -5.40 -11.19 -10.38
N VAL A 153 -6.64 -11.54 -10.08
CA VAL A 153 -7.13 -11.75 -8.72
C VAL A 153 -7.47 -13.23 -8.55
N ILE A 154 -6.92 -13.84 -7.50
CA ILE A 154 -7.12 -15.27 -7.21
C ILE A 154 -7.47 -15.50 -5.74
N PRO A 155 -8.32 -16.48 -5.39
CA PRO A 155 -8.64 -16.82 -4.01
C PRO A 155 -7.40 -17.25 -3.20
N ALA A 156 -7.37 -16.94 -1.91
CA ALA A 156 -6.23 -17.23 -1.04
C ALA A 156 -5.99 -18.73 -0.83
N ASP A 157 -7.01 -19.58 -0.96
CA ASP A 157 -6.90 -21.05 -0.86
C ASP A 157 -6.15 -21.69 -2.05
N GLN A 158 -5.93 -20.93 -3.13
CA GLN A 158 -5.13 -21.35 -4.29
C GLN A 158 -3.67 -20.86 -4.21
N VAL A 159 -3.29 -20.22 -3.11
CA VAL A 159 -1.98 -19.59 -2.93
C VAL A 159 -1.27 -20.20 -1.73
N LYS A 160 0.01 -20.49 -1.89
CA LYS A 160 0.88 -20.92 -0.79
C LYS A 160 1.68 -19.72 -0.28
N VAL A 161 1.40 -19.26 0.92
CA VAL A 161 2.18 -18.22 1.60
C VAL A 161 3.53 -18.81 2.03
N ILE A 162 4.62 -18.08 1.74
CA ILE A 162 5.98 -18.41 2.16
C ILE A 162 6.32 -17.44 3.31
N GLU A 163 6.36 -17.96 4.54
CA GLU A 163 6.59 -17.14 5.73
C GLU A 163 8.05 -16.66 5.83
N ASP A 164 8.41 -15.65 5.04
CA ASP A 164 9.77 -15.10 4.92
C ASP A 164 9.92 -13.63 5.36
N TRP A 165 8.87 -13.02 5.92
CA TRP A 165 8.92 -11.64 6.43
C TRP A 165 9.58 -11.57 7.80
N ASN A 166 10.92 -11.62 7.80
CA ASN A 166 11.74 -11.49 9.01
C ASN A 166 12.51 -10.16 8.97
N THR A 167 11.85 -9.07 9.33
CA THR A 167 12.34 -7.70 9.22
C THR A 167 12.51 -7.03 10.58
N MET A 168 13.29 -5.94 10.62
CA MET A 168 13.51 -5.20 11.85
C MET A 168 12.27 -4.43 12.31
N GLY A 169 11.39 -4.00 11.39
CA GLY A 169 10.16 -3.24 11.64
C GLY A 169 9.04 -3.68 10.73
N LEU A 170 7.86 -3.04 10.85
CA LEU A 170 6.63 -3.41 10.15
C LEU A 170 6.30 -4.91 10.27
N LYS A 171 6.62 -5.50 11.42
CA LYS A 171 6.55 -6.96 11.60
C LYS A 171 5.14 -7.47 11.43
N ALA A 172 4.14 -6.84 12.07
CA ALA A 172 2.75 -7.26 11.99
C ALA A 172 2.09 -7.01 10.62
N SER A 173 2.78 -6.31 9.70
CA SER A 173 2.33 -6.24 8.31
C SER A 173 2.37 -7.60 7.62
N ALA A 174 3.15 -8.55 8.14
CA ALA A 174 3.27 -9.92 7.64
C ALA A 174 3.38 -9.96 6.11
N THR A 175 4.31 -9.14 5.58
CA THR A 175 4.47 -8.89 4.14
C THR A 175 5.27 -10.03 3.50
N HIS A 176 4.69 -11.22 3.51
CA HIS A 176 5.31 -12.46 3.04
C HIS A 176 5.34 -12.60 1.52
N SER A 177 6.26 -13.43 1.03
CA SER A 177 6.20 -13.95 -0.34
C SER A 177 5.07 -14.97 -0.49
N PHE A 178 4.66 -15.22 -1.73
CA PHE A 178 3.68 -16.23 -2.04
C PHE A 178 3.97 -16.95 -3.35
N GLU A 179 3.59 -18.21 -3.41
CA GLU A 179 3.76 -19.11 -4.54
C GLU A 179 2.40 -19.49 -5.12
N VAL A 180 2.31 -19.45 -6.43
CA VAL A 180 1.19 -19.98 -7.23
C VAL A 180 1.77 -21.05 -8.16
N ASN A 181 1.21 -22.26 -8.12
CA ASN A 181 1.71 -23.39 -8.88
C ASN A 181 0.59 -24.09 -9.65
N ASP A 182 0.64 -24.03 -10.98
CA ASP A 182 -0.33 -24.61 -11.92
C ASP A 182 -1.80 -24.23 -11.65
N VAL A 183 -2.04 -23.01 -11.16
CA VAL A 183 -3.40 -22.51 -10.89
C VAL A 183 -4.04 -22.05 -12.20
N VAL A 184 -5.17 -22.64 -12.55
CA VAL A 184 -5.95 -22.25 -13.73
C VAL A 184 -7.01 -21.23 -13.35
N VAL A 185 -6.98 -20.06 -13.99
CA VAL A 185 -7.85 -18.91 -13.73
C VAL A 185 -8.53 -18.49 -15.04
N ASN A 186 -9.86 -18.35 -15.03
CA ASN A 186 -10.56 -17.82 -16.19
C ASN A 186 -10.13 -16.36 -16.46
N GLU A 187 -10.02 -15.99 -17.73
CA GLU A 187 -9.54 -14.66 -18.16
C GLU A 187 -10.35 -13.49 -17.57
N ARG A 188 -11.62 -13.69 -17.20
CA ARG A 188 -12.46 -12.65 -16.57
C ARG A 188 -11.92 -12.13 -15.23
N TYR A 189 -11.06 -12.91 -14.53
CA TYR A 189 -10.37 -12.49 -13.31
C TYR A 189 -9.08 -11.73 -13.58
N GLY A 190 -8.74 -11.54 -14.86
CA GLY A 190 -7.68 -10.64 -15.27
C GLY A 190 -8.16 -9.19 -15.28
N PHE A 191 -7.24 -8.25 -15.00
CA PHE A 191 -7.52 -6.82 -15.07
C PHE A 191 -6.28 -6.03 -15.52
N VAL A 192 -6.52 -4.83 -16.04
CA VAL A 192 -5.48 -3.92 -16.51
C VAL A 192 -5.52 -2.65 -15.66
N TYR A 193 -4.35 -2.16 -15.24
CA TYR A 193 -4.25 -0.89 -14.51
C TYR A 193 -4.79 0.27 -15.35
N ASN A 194 -5.48 1.20 -14.68
CA ASN A 194 -6.10 2.38 -15.30
C ASN A 194 -7.23 2.09 -16.31
N GLU A 195 -7.68 0.83 -16.45
CA GLU A 195 -8.93 0.48 -17.10
C GLU A 195 -10.00 0.30 -16.03
N PHE A 196 -10.95 1.23 -15.94
CA PHE A 196 -11.92 1.25 -14.85
C PHE A 196 -13.33 0.96 -15.34
N HIS A 197 -14.08 0.19 -14.56
CA HIS A 197 -15.46 -0.24 -14.82
C HIS A 197 -16.45 0.31 -13.77
N GLN A 198 -15.98 1.02 -12.76
CA GLN A 198 -16.80 1.65 -11.72
C GLN A 198 -16.89 3.17 -11.95
N PRO A 199 -18.06 3.81 -11.71
CA PRO A 199 -18.29 5.21 -12.07
C PRO A 199 -17.75 6.23 -11.06
N GLN A 200 -17.34 5.82 -9.86
CA GLN A 200 -16.95 6.75 -8.80
C GLN A 200 -15.65 7.49 -9.16
N ASP A 201 -15.57 8.77 -8.77
CA ASP A 201 -14.45 9.65 -9.09
C ASP A 201 -13.09 9.12 -8.62
N ILE A 202 -13.06 8.35 -7.53
CA ILE A 202 -11.83 7.73 -7.04
C ILE A 202 -11.15 6.85 -8.10
N PHE A 203 -11.93 6.18 -8.96
CA PHE A 203 -11.43 5.31 -10.03
C PHE A 203 -11.02 6.06 -11.30
N LYS A 204 -11.18 7.38 -11.34
CA LYS A 204 -10.59 8.23 -12.39
C LYS A 204 -9.13 8.58 -12.10
N ILE A 205 -8.65 8.35 -10.86
CA ILE A 205 -7.28 8.65 -10.47
C ILE A 205 -6.33 7.63 -11.11
N HIS A 206 -5.32 8.11 -11.80
CA HIS A 206 -4.25 7.25 -12.34
C HIS A 206 -3.59 6.46 -11.20
N PHE A 207 -3.43 5.15 -11.39
CA PHE A 207 -3.00 4.24 -10.32
C PHE A 207 -1.65 4.63 -9.71
N SER A 208 -0.68 5.10 -10.51
CA SER A 208 0.62 5.53 -9.97
C SER A 208 0.46 6.72 -9.02
N VAL A 209 -0.37 7.72 -9.37
CA VAL A 209 -0.67 8.88 -8.52
C VAL A 209 -1.38 8.46 -7.22
N PHE A 210 -2.34 7.54 -7.34
CA PHE A 210 -3.03 6.96 -6.19
C PHE A 210 -2.04 6.24 -5.25
N ALA A 211 -1.16 5.39 -5.82
CA ALA A 211 -0.17 4.63 -5.06
C ALA A 211 0.85 5.56 -4.37
N ASP A 212 1.36 6.57 -5.09
CA ASP A 212 2.32 7.53 -4.54
C ASP A 212 1.74 8.31 -3.36
N LEU A 213 0.55 8.89 -3.52
CA LEU A 213 -0.06 9.70 -2.47
C LEU A 213 -0.46 8.86 -1.24
N THR A 214 -1.01 7.65 -1.44
CA THR A 214 -1.37 6.77 -0.33
C THR A 214 -0.17 6.26 0.45
N LEU A 215 0.96 6.00 -0.21
CA LEU A 215 2.21 5.65 0.46
C LEU A 215 2.88 6.85 1.09
N TRP A 216 2.87 8.01 0.44
CA TRP A 216 3.48 9.23 0.99
C TRP A 216 2.84 9.63 2.32
N VAL A 217 1.51 9.66 2.43
CA VAL A 217 0.83 9.94 3.71
C VAL A 217 1.18 8.92 4.79
N ASN A 218 1.48 7.67 4.43
CA ASN A 218 1.90 6.64 5.37
C ASN A 218 3.27 6.97 5.98
N TYR A 219 4.26 7.37 5.16
CA TYR A 219 5.57 7.82 5.65
C TYR A 219 5.46 9.04 6.55
N VAL A 220 4.62 10.02 6.16
CA VAL A 220 4.40 11.22 6.99
C VAL A 220 3.75 10.84 8.32
N GLY A 221 2.75 9.95 8.32
CA GLY A 221 2.11 9.47 9.54
C GLY A 221 3.10 8.78 10.50
N MET A 222 3.98 7.91 9.99
CA MET A 222 5.03 7.29 10.82
C MET A 222 6.03 8.34 11.35
N ALA A 223 6.39 9.34 10.54
CA ALA A 223 7.26 10.43 10.98
C ALA A 223 6.61 11.32 12.06
N GLU A 224 5.29 11.56 11.97
CA GLU A 224 4.50 12.24 13.02
C GLU A 224 4.52 11.45 14.33
N HIS A 225 4.33 10.12 14.26
CA HIS A 225 4.44 9.27 15.45
C HIS A 225 5.84 9.35 16.07
N TYR A 226 6.88 9.28 15.24
CA TYR A 226 8.25 9.41 15.71
C TYR A 226 8.51 10.77 16.39
N LEU A 227 8.02 11.87 15.81
CA LEU A 227 8.11 13.20 16.37
C LEU A 227 7.39 13.28 17.74
N GLU A 228 6.18 12.76 17.85
CA GLU A 228 5.42 12.74 19.11
C GLU A 228 6.17 12.03 20.23
N GLU A 229 6.77 10.90 19.93
CA GLU A 229 7.56 10.16 20.92
C GLU A 229 8.89 10.84 21.23
N ALA A 230 9.54 11.44 20.23
CA ALA A 230 10.77 12.22 20.43
C ALA A 230 10.54 13.45 21.31
N MET A 231 9.43 14.17 21.14
CA MET A 231 9.08 15.35 21.95
C MET A 231 8.95 15.05 23.45
N LYS A 232 8.74 13.80 23.84
CA LYS A 232 8.68 13.40 25.27
C LYS A 232 10.04 13.32 25.94
N VAL A 233 11.13 13.29 25.16
CA VAL A 233 12.50 13.06 25.66
C VAL A 233 13.52 14.06 25.14
N ALA A 234 13.31 14.69 24.00
CA ALA A 234 14.20 15.64 23.34
C ALA A 234 13.89 17.09 23.75
N ARG A 235 14.90 17.98 23.61
CA ARG A 235 14.71 19.43 23.72
C ARG A 235 14.09 19.97 22.43
N THR A 236 13.42 21.13 22.52
CA THR A 236 12.72 21.74 21.37
C THR A 236 13.64 21.98 20.18
N GLU A 237 14.86 22.47 20.42
CA GLU A 237 15.85 22.72 19.38
C GLU A 237 16.29 21.46 18.64
N ASP A 238 16.24 20.28 19.27
CA ASP A 238 16.68 19.02 18.68
C ASP A 238 15.67 18.50 17.65
N TYR A 239 14.36 18.68 17.84
CA TYR A 239 13.33 18.12 16.95
C TYR A 239 12.69 19.15 15.98
N VAL A 240 13.05 20.43 16.06
CA VAL A 240 12.43 21.49 15.23
C VAL A 240 12.58 21.21 13.74
N GLN A 241 13.71 20.66 13.32
CA GLN A 241 13.94 20.31 11.91
C GLN A 241 12.93 19.27 11.41
N LEU A 242 12.77 18.16 12.14
CA LEU A 242 11.78 17.12 11.78
C LEU A 242 10.37 17.68 11.74
N LYS A 243 10.01 18.51 12.72
CA LYS A 243 8.69 19.18 12.75
C LYS A 243 8.44 20.01 11.50
N ASN A 244 9.43 20.79 11.05
CA ASN A 244 9.31 21.62 9.85
C ASN A 244 9.22 20.79 8.57
N VAL A 245 9.99 19.71 8.47
CA VAL A 245 9.94 18.80 7.31
C VAL A 245 8.58 18.13 7.22
N ILE A 246 8.02 17.66 8.35
CA ILE A 246 6.67 17.07 8.38
C ILE A 246 5.61 18.10 7.96
N ALA A 247 5.70 19.34 8.45
CA ALA A 247 4.74 20.38 8.08
C ALA A 247 4.78 20.66 6.56
N HIS A 248 5.98 20.78 5.98
CA HIS A 248 6.15 20.97 4.54
C HIS A 248 5.64 19.78 3.72
N ALA A 249 5.89 18.55 4.18
CA ALA A 249 5.36 17.34 3.53
C ALA A 249 3.83 17.32 3.51
N ASN A 250 3.18 17.67 4.63
CA ASN A 250 1.72 17.78 4.71
C ASN A 250 1.14 18.85 3.77
N GLU A 251 1.80 20.01 3.67
CA GLU A 251 1.43 21.07 2.74
C GLU A 251 1.48 20.58 1.28
N LYS A 252 2.59 19.94 0.89
CA LYS A 252 2.77 19.38 -0.45
C LYS A 252 1.77 18.26 -0.79
N ILE A 253 1.47 17.38 0.14
CA ILE A 253 0.45 16.35 -0.04
C ILE A 253 -0.92 16.99 -0.31
N ASN A 254 -1.30 18.02 0.46
CA ASN A 254 -2.57 18.72 0.25
C ASN A 254 -2.62 19.40 -1.12
N GLU A 255 -1.56 20.13 -1.52
CA GLU A 255 -1.45 20.75 -2.84
C GLU A 255 -1.65 19.72 -3.97
N ARG A 256 -0.93 18.60 -3.92
CA ARG A 256 -1.03 17.54 -4.93
C ARG A 256 -2.38 16.83 -4.94
N ALA A 257 -2.95 16.56 -3.78
CA ALA A 257 -4.27 15.94 -3.70
C ALA A 257 -5.38 16.87 -4.24
N GLU A 258 -5.32 18.17 -3.96
CA GLU A 258 -6.25 19.18 -4.50
C GLU A 258 -6.08 19.32 -6.03
N GLU A 259 -4.85 19.29 -6.54
CA GLU A 259 -4.57 19.29 -7.98
C GLU A 259 -5.20 18.08 -8.68
N VAL A 260 -5.04 16.87 -8.10
CA VAL A 260 -5.63 15.63 -8.60
C VAL A 260 -7.16 15.72 -8.62
N ILE A 261 -7.80 16.21 -7.54
CA ILE A 261 -9.25 16.34 -7.45
C ILE A 261 -9.75 17.34 -8.51
N SER A 262 -9.10 18.50 -8.63
CA SER A 262 -9.46 19.52 -9.62
C SER A 262 -9.35 19.00 -11.05
N LEU A 263 -8.33 18.17 -11.33
CA LEU A 263 -8.16 17.54 -12.64
C LEU A 263 -9.30 16.56 -12.96
N ILE A 264 -9.70 15.73 -11.98
CA ILE A 264 -10.80 14.77 -12.16
C ILE A 264 -12.11 15.49 -12.48
N GLU A 265 -12.39 16.61 -11.79
CA GLU A 265 -13.57 17.42 -12.01
C GLU A 265 -13.56 18.13 -13.37
N ALA A 266 -12.38 18.52 -13.87
CA ALA A 266 -12.24 19.24 -15.12
C ALA A 266 -12.23 18.33 -16.34
N THR A 267 -11.32 17.36 -16.41
CA THR A 267 -11.05 16.56 -17.62
C THR A 267 -10.94 15.06 -17.36
N GLY A 268 -10.49 14.68 -16.17
CA GLY A 268 -10.15 13.30 -15.80
C GLY A 268 -8.94 12.70 -16.54
N GLN A 269 -8.16 13.52 -17.27
CA GLN A 269 -7.02 13.05 -18.06
C GLN A 269 -5.69 13.40 -17.38
N PHE A 270 -4.99 12.38 -16.93
CA PHE A 270 -3.65 12.51 -16.33
C PHE A 270 -2.59 12.59 -17.43
N ASN A 271 -1.66 13.53 -17.30
CA ASN A 271 -0.48 13.64 -18.15
C ASN A 271 0.78 13.21 -17.39
N GLU A 272 1.84 12.89 -18.12
CA GLU A 272 3.12 12.45 -17.57
C GLU A 272 3.76 13.47 -16.61
N GLU A 273 3.55 14.78 -16.84
CA GLU A 273 4.09 15.84 -16.01
C GLU A 273 3.48 15.79 -14.59
N LEU A 274 2.17 15.62 -14.48
CA LEU A 274 1.52 15.48 -13.17
C LEU A 274 1.93 14.17 -12.49
N ILE A 275 1.92 13.05 -13.22
CA ILE A 275 2.28 11.74 -12.69
C ILE A 275 3.71 11.77 -12.14
N SER A 276 4.68 12.21 -12.95
CA SER A 276 6.08 12.30 -12.54
C SER A 276 6.31 13.36 -11.46
N GLY A 277 5.55 14.47 -11.50
CA GLY A 277 5.62 15.53 -10.49
C GLY A 277 5.18 15.06 -9.10
N VAL A 278 4.10 14.31 -8.98
CA VAL A 278 3.65 13.72 -7.71
C VAL A 278 4.69 12.74 -7.18
N HIS A 279 5.20 11.85 -8.04
CA HIS A 279 6.24 10.89 -7.68
C HIS A 279 7.51 11.60 -7.16
N HIS A 280 7.99 12.60 -7.88
CA HIS A 280 9.18 13.38 -7.53
C HIS A 280 9.05 14.08 -6.17
N ASP A 281 7.93 14.76 -5.93
CA ASP A 281 7.67 15.44 -4.65
C ASP A 281 7.61 14.46 -3.49
N ALA A 282 6.96 13.31 -3.68
CA ALA A 282 6.90 12.24 -2.68
C ALA A 282 8.29 11.66 -2.37
N ALA A 283 9.09 11.38 -3.40
CA ALA A 283 10.46 10.86 -3.24
C ALA A 283 11.37 11.84 -2.49
N ILE A 284 11.33 13.13 -2.85
CA ILE A 284 12.09 14.18 -2.13
C ILE A 284 11.62 14.26 -0.68
N SER A 285 10.32 14.28 -0.44
CA SER A 285 9.75 14.37 0.91
C SER A 285 10.19 13.20 1.79
N VAL A 286 10.08 11.96 1.30
CA VAL A 286 10.52 10.76 2.05
C VAL A 286 12.02 10.81 2.34
N LYS A 287 12.84 11.29 1.40
CA LYS A 287 14.27 11.48 1.61
C LYS A 287 14.57 12.53 2.69
N GLN A 288 13.84 13.64 2.69
CA GLN A 288 14.00 14.71 3.71
C GLN A 288 13.54 14.24 5.08
N LEU A 289 12.40 13.54 5.18
CA LEU A 289 11.92 12.93 6.42
C LEU A 289 12.94 11.95 6.99
N SER A 290 13.47 11.06 6.15
CA SER A 290 14.49 10.08 6.54
C SER A 290 15.75 10.75 7.09
N ALA A 291 16.25 11.80 6.42
CA ALA A 291 17.41 12.55 6.87
C ALA A 291 17.16 13.24 8.23
N ALA A 292 15.97 13.84 8.41
CA ALA A 292 15.62 14.51 9.66
C ALA A 292 15.45 13.51 10.82
N ILE A 293 14.86 12.33 10.58
CA ILE A 293 14.75 11.25 11.58
C ILE A 293 16.15 10.73 11.98
N ILE A 294 17.02 10.46 10.99
CA ILE A 294 18.41 10.01 11.24
C ILE A 294 19.19 11.07 12.05
N GLY A 295 19.03 12.36 11.70
CA GLY A 295 19.69 13.44 12.42
C GLY A 295 19.22 13.59 13.87
N LEU A 296 17.93 13.37 14.12
CA LEU A 296 17.36 13.45 15.47
C LEU A 296 17.69 12.23 16.33
N HIS A 297 17.72 11.03 15.76
CA HIS A 297 17.81 9.77 16.52
C HIS A 297 18.96 9.69 17.53
N PRO A 298 20.21 10.08 17.22
CA PRO A 298 21.32 10.07 18.18
C PRO A 298 21.12 10.99 19.37
N LEU A 299 20.29 12.02 19.27
CA LEU A 299 20.03 13.00 20.30
C LEU A 299 19.00 12.52 21.34
N LEU A 300 18.31 11.40 21.08
CA LEU A 300 17.27 10.85 21.96
C LEU A 300 17.82 9.94 23.07
N GLY A 301 19.12 9.69 23.05
CA GLY A 301 19.81 8.87 24.06
C GLY A 301 19.47 7.39 23.97
N VAL A 302 19.88 6.63 25.02
CA VAL A 302 19.80 5.16 25.04
C VAL A 302 18.36 4.62 24.90
N LYS A 303 17.34 5.39 25.24
CA LYS A 303 15.93 5.00 25.07
C LYS A 303 15.61 4.67 23.61
N ALA A 304 16.14 5.43 22.65
CA ALA A 304 15.93 5.21 21.24
C ALA A 304 16.58 3.91 20.72
N SER A 305 17.57 3.37 21.43
CA SER A 305 18.25 2.12 21.08
C SER A 305 17.63 0.87 21.74
N ARG A 306 16.72 1.03 22.69
CA ARG A 306 16.12 -0.11 23.42
C ARG A 306 15.01 -0.73 22.58
N GLU A 307 15.05 -2.04 22.36
CA GLU A 307 14.04 -2.78 21.58
C GLU A 307 12.63 -2.73 22.20
N ASP A 308 12.55 -2.59 23.55
CA ASP A 308 11.29 -2.48 24.29
C ASP A 308 10.73 -1.05 24.36
N HIS A 309 11.36 -0.08 23.70
CA HIS A 309 10.93 1.31 23.72
C HIS A 309 10.29 1.72 22.38
N ILE A 310 9.16 2.45 22.45
CA ILE A 310 8.37 2.86 21.28
C ILE A 310 9.20 3.67 20.25
N LEU A 311 10.14 4.51 20.68
CA LEU A 311 11.03 5.25 19.75
C LEU A 311 11.83 4.32 18.85
N ASN A 312 12.32 3.20 19.39
CA ASN A 312 13.05 2.21 18.63
C ASN A 312 12.11 1.49 17.64
N GLN A 313 10.92 1.10 18.10
CA GLN A 313 9.93 0.46 17.22
C GLN A 313 9.57 1.37 16.04
N VAL A 314 9.16 2.61 16.29
CA VAL A 314 8.75 3.54 15.23
C VAL A 314 9.89 3.84 14.26
N PHE A 315 11.14 3.95 14.77
CA PHE A 315 12.33 4.09 13.93
C PHE A 315 12.49 2.88 12.97
N ARG A 316 12.41 1.66 13.51
CA ARG A 316 12.53 0.43 12.73
C ARG A 316 11.39 0.29 11.71
N ASP A 317 10.17 0.62 12.10
CA ASP A 317 8.99 0.58 11.22
C ASP A 317 9.18 1.55 10.05
N TYR A 318 9.55 2.80 10.32
CA TYR A 318 9.80 3.81 9.30
C TYR A 318 10.87 3.35 8.31
N PHE A 319 12.04 2.92 8.80
CA PHE A 319 13.14 2.51 7.92
C PHE A 319 12.93 1.16 7.25
N THR A 320 12.08 0.29 7.76
CA THR A 320 11.61 -0.88 7.01
C THR A 320 10.72 -0.44 5.85
N GLY A 321 9.81 0.50 6.07
CA GLY A 321 8.97 1.06 5.00
C GLY A 321 9.80 1.69 3.87
N THR A 322 10.88 2.40 4.19
CA THR A 322 11.74 3.01 3.16
C THR A 322 12.49 2.02 2.27
N GLN A 323 12.48 0.72 2.58
CA GLN A 323 13.02 -0.30 1.69
C GLN A 323 12.06 -0.66 0.54
N HIS A 324 10.82 -0.19 0.58
CA HIS A 324 9.91 -0.29 -0.56
C HIS A 324 10.43 0.54 -1.73
N HIS A 325 10.48 -0.05 -2.92
CA HIS A 325 11.19 0.50 -4.08
C HIS A 325 10.60 1.80 -4.64
N ILE A 326 9.34 2.11 -4.32
CA ILE A 326 8.59 3.20 -4.96
C ILE A 326 9.27 4.56 -4.89
N PHE A 327 9.97 4.88 -3.77
CA PHE A 327 10.65 6.18 -3.59
C PHE A 327 12.17 6.06 -3.41
N THR A 328 12.75 4.88 -3.58
CA THR A 328 14.18 4.64 -3.27
C THR A 328 15.01 4.20 -4.46
N LYS A 329 14.40 3.76 -5.56
CA LYS A 329 15.13 3.54 -6.81
C LYS A 329 15.33 4.87 -7.50
N SER A 330 16.59 5.24 -7.76
CA SER A 330 16.90 6.23 -8.79
C SER A 330 16.46 5.65 -10.14
N GLU A 331 15.71 6.42 -10.89
CA GLU A 331 15.42 6.18 -12.30
C GLU A 331 16.70 6.00 -13.12
#